data_9b6532f48b6903431002fdea4c84d440
#
_entry.id   9b6532f48b6903431002fdea4c84d440
#
_cell.length_a   1.000
_cell.length_b   1.000
_cell.length_c   1.000
_cell.angle_alpha   90.00
_cell.angle_beta   90.00
_cell.angle_gamma   90.00
#
_symmetry.space_group_name_H-M   'P 1'
#
loop_
_entity.id
_entity.type
_entity.pdbx_description
1 polymer ?
#
loop_
_entity_poly.entity_id
_entity_poly.type
_entity_poly.pdbx_seq_one_letter_code
_entity_poly.pdbx_strand_id
1 'polypeptide(L)'
;MVFQEENADNFIIIDGSSYLYRAFYALPNLKTSSGLNSGAIHGFANMLNRILNEYSPKYLVMVFDAKGKNFRHDIYDEYKANRNSMPAELSEQTGAIINLVEALGVMVIQEKGVEADDVIASIARQIKIKNSRTIISSGDKDLAQLVDENTILMNNFDSKILDVEGVKEKFG
;
A
#
# COMPACT_ATOMS: atom_id res chain seq x y z
N MET A 1 19.84 7.69 -4.38
CA MET A 1 20.23 7.11 -5.70
C MET A 1 20.38 5.59 -5.54
N VAL A 2 19.31 4.89 -5.09
CA VAL A 2 19.41 3.48 -4.64
C VAL A 2 18.90 2.48 -5.68
N PHE A 3 18.26 2.92 -6.78
CA PHE A 3 17.63 2.04 -7.77
C PHE A 3 17.77 2.49 -9.23
N GLN A 4 18.90 3.12 -9.61
CA GLN A 4 19.22 3.46 -10.99
C GLN A 4 20.26 2.49 -11.60
N GLU A 5 20.11 1.19 -11.40
CA GLU A 5 20.76 0.21 -12.29
C GLU A 5 19.78 -0.12 -13.41
N GLU A 6 20.15 0.21 -14.63
CA GLU A 6 19.34 0.18 -15.86
C GLU A 6 18.75 -1.18 -16.27
N ASN A 7 18.89 -2.26 -15.48
CA ASN A 7 18.47 -3.61 -15.84
C ASN A 7 17.83 -4.45 -14.70
N ALA A 8 17.52 -3.88 -13.54
CA ALA A 8 16.85 -4.66 -12.51
C ALA A 8 15.32 -4.55 -12.69
N ASP A 9 14.64 -5.68 -12.83
CA ASP A 9 13.18 -5.75 -12.80
C ASP A 9 12.68 -5.24 -11.44
N ASN A 10 12.24 -3.99 -11.39
CA ASN A 10 11.72 -3.38 -10.19
C ASN A 10 10.26 -3.77 -9.99
N PHE A 11 9.99 -4.45 -8.88
CA PHE A 11 8.65 -4.74 -8.40
C PHE A 11 8.24 -3.71 -7.36
N ILE A 12 7.08 -3.08 -7.52
CA ILE A 12 6.50 -2.22 -6.49
C ILE A 12 5.21 -2.86 -5.97
N ILE A 13 5.14 -3.05 -4.67
CA ILE A 13 3.95 -3.50 -3.94
C ILE A 13 3.43 -2.31 -3.15
N ILE A 14 2.22 -1.84 -3.45
CA ILE A 14 1.60 -0.74 -2.71
C ILE A 14 0.56 -1.31 -1.75
N ASP A 15 0.68 -0.91 -0.48
CA ASP A 15 -0.38 -1.07 0.51
C ASP A 15 -1.49 -0.05 0.23
N GLY A 16 -2.50 -0.50 -0.51
CA GLY A 16 -3.63 0.31 -0.93
C GLY A 16 -4.46 0.80 0.24
N SER A 17 -4.60 0.00 1.30
CA SER A 17 -5.32 0.39 2.52
C SER A 17 -4.64 1.57 3.20
N SER A 18 -3.32 1.54 3.37
CA SER A 18 -2.55 2.66 3.92
C SER A 18 -2.66 3.91 3.05
N TYR A 19 -2.63 3.74 1.72
CA TYR A 19 -2.80 4.86 0.77
C TYR A 19 -4.20 5.48 0.83
N LEU A 20 -5.27 4.68 1.01
CA LEU A 20 -6.64 5.18 1.17
C LEU A 20 -6.75 6.14 2.36
N TYR A 21 -6.31 5.69 3.54
CA TYR A 21 -6.38 6.51 4.74
C TYR A 21 -5.53 7.77 4.62
N ARG A 22 -4.32 7.64 4.07
CA ARG A 22 -3.46 8.79 3.86
C ARG A 22 -4.09 9.81 2.92
N ALA A 23 -4.62 9.39 1.77
CA ALA A 23 -5.25 10.28 0.81
C ALA A 23 -6.47 11.00 1.43
N PHE A 24 -7.26 10.27 2.21
CA PHE A 24 -8.43 10.82 2.88
C PHE A 24 -8.07 11.92 3.89
N TYR A 25 -7.07 11.68 4.74
CA TYR A 25 -6.68 12.67 5.76
C TYR A 25 -5.83 13.82 5.19
N ALA A 26 -5.23 13.67 4.03
CA ALA A 26 -4.46 14.74 3.39
C ALA A 26 -5.33 15.85 2.77
N LEU A 27 -6.51 15.51 2.25
CA LEU A 27 -7.41 16.42 1.54
C LEU A 27 -8.85 16.32 2.06
N PRO A 28 -9.10 16.64 3.33
CA PRO A 28 -10.44 16.64 3.87
C PRO A 28 -11.31 17.68 3.17
N ASN A 29 -12.60 17.37 3.00
CA ASN A 29 -13.64 18.30 2.51
C ASN A 29 -13.58 18.69 1.02
N LEU A 30 -12.75 18.07 0.19
CA LEU A 30 -12.84 18.29 -1.24
C LEU A 30 -14.07 17.57 -1.81
N LYS A 31 -14.91 18.32 -2.52
CA LYS A 31 -16.14 17.81 -3.14
C LYS A 31 -16.22 18.18 -4.61
N THR A 32 -16.92 17.36 -5.38
CA THR A 32 -17.30 17.70 -6.76
C THR A 32 -18.33 18.83 -6.79
N SER A 33 -18.60 19.41 -7.96
CA SER A 33 -19.68 20.37 -8.16
C SER A 33 -21.07 19.83 -7.82
N SER A 34 -21.25 18.50 -7.88
CA SER A 34 -22.47 17.81 -7.46
C SER A 34 -22.53 17.48 -5.96
N GLY A 35 -21.51 17.86 -5.18
CA GLY A 35 -21.47 17.67 -3.73
C GLY A 35 -20.91 16.32 -3.27
N LEU A 36 -20.46 15.44 -4.17
CA LEU A 36 -19.86 14.15 -3.81
C LEU A 36 -18.44 14.33 -3.25
N ASN A 37 -18.11 13.56 -2.22
CA ASN A 37 -16.76 13.53 -1.65
C ASN A 37 -15.76 13.02 -2.70
N SER A 38 -14.65 13.74 -2.87
CA SER A 38 -13.63 13.43 -3.89
C SER A 38 -12.19 13.60 -3.41
N GLY A 39 -12.00 14.03 -2.15
CA GLY A 39 -10.67 14.30 -1.60
C GLY A 39 -9.76 13.10 -1.61
N ALA A 40 -10.27 11.93 -1.16
CA ALA A 40 -9.49 10.70 -1.16
C ALA A 40 -9.16 10.22 -2.58
N ILE A 41 -10.10 10.32 -3.52
CA ILE A 41 -9.87 9.96 -4.94
C ILE A 41 -8.75 10.82 -5.52
N HIS A 42 -8.82 12.14 -5.32
CA HIS A 42 -7.82 13.07 -5.85
C HIS A 42 -6.44 12.87 -5.20
N GLY A 43 -6.40 12.73 -3.86
CA GLY A 43 -5.16 12.48 -3.14
C GLY A 43 -4.51 11.16 -3.55
N PHE A 44 -5.32 10.11 -3.68
CA PHE A 44 -4.85 8.78 -4.10
C PHE A 44 -4.29 8.80 -5.53
N ALA A 45 -5.01 9.43 -6.47
CA ALA A 45 -4.55 9.58 -7.84
C ALA A 45 -3.19 10.30 -7.93
N ASN A 46 -3.00 11.38 -7.15
CA ASN A 46 -1.74 12.11 -7.10
C ASN A 46 -0.60 11.25 -6.55
N MET A 47 -0.86 10.49 -5.48
CA MET A 47 0.15 9.59 -4.89
C MET A 47 0.55 8.49 -5.86
N LEU A 48 -0.42 7.87 -6.54
CA LEU A 48 -0.15 6.83 -7.53
C LEU A 48 0.61 7.38 -8.74
N ASN A 49 0.17 8.54 -9.27
CA ASN A 49 0.85 9.20 -10.40
C ASN A 49 2.31 9.54 -10.05
N ARG A 50 2.58 9.95 -8.81
CA ARG A 50 3.94 10.20 -8.33
C ARG A 50 4.78 8.92 -8.39
N ILE A 51 4.29 7.78 -7.90
CA ILE A 51 5.00 6.51 -7.95
C ILE A 51 5.30 6.10 -9.41
N LEU A 52 4.31 6.22 -10.28
CA LEU A 52 4.47 5.87 -11.70
C LEU A 52 5.55 6.71 -12.38
N ASN A 53 5.58 8.02 -12.10
CA ASN A 53 6.55 8.95 -12.72
C ASN A 53 7.95 8.85 -12.12
N GLU A 54 8.07 8.70 -10.79
CA GLU A 54 9.38 8.68 -10.10
C GLU A 54 10.11 7.35 -10.27
N TYR A 55 9.38 6.23 -10.29
CA TYR A 55 9.97 4.89 -10.26
C TYR A 55 9.83 4.12 -11.57
N SER A 56 8.89 4.51 -12.46
CA SER A 56 8.63 3.83 -13.74
C SER A 56 8.65 2.29 -13.58
N PRO A 57 7.84 1.72 -12.66
CA PRO A 57 7.96 0.32 -12.28
C PRO A 57 7.63 -0.60 -13.46
N LYS A 58 8.41 -1.67 -13.65
CA LYS A 58 8.08 -2.72 -14.62
C LYS A 58 6.87 -3.53 -14.16
N TYR A 59 6.77 -3.76 -12.86
CA TYR A 59 5.66 -4.48 -12.24
C TYR A 59 5.15 -3.69 -11.05
N LEU A 60 3.85 -3.46 -11.03
CA LEU A 60 3.16 -2.75 -9.96
C LEU A 60 1.92 -3.54 -9.54
N VAL A 61 1.80 -3.78 -8.25
CA VAL A 61 0.62 -4.41 -7.65
C VAL A 61 0.13 -3.57 -6.48
N MET A 62 -1.17 -3.47 -6.34
CA MET A 62 -1.81 -2.80 -5.23
C MET A 62 -2.65 -3.77 -4.43
N VAL A 63 -2.41 -3.81 -3.12
CA VAL A 63 -3.06 -4.74 -2.21
C VAL A 63 -3.97 -3.96 -1.26
N PHE A 64 -5.24 -4.35 -1.21
CA PHE A 64 -6.21 -3.79 -0.27
C PHE A 64 -6.71 -4.86 0.68
N ASP A 65 -7.07 -4.44 1.90
CA ASP A 65 -7.82 -5.31 2.79
C ASP A 65 -9.17 -5.67 2.18
N ALA A 66 -9.51 -6.94 2.21
CA ALA A 66 -10.84 -7.38 1.85
C ALA A 66 -11.85 -7.06 2.96
N LYS A 67 -13.10 -6.84 2.58
CA LYS A 67 -14.17 -6.66 3.57
C LYS A 67 -14.46 -7.97 4.30
N GLY A 68 -14.69 -7.87 5.61
CA GLY A 68 -15.10 -9.00 6.45
C GLY A 68 -14.05 -9.39 7.50
N LYS A 69 -14.35 -10.49 8.18
CA LYS A 69 -13.43 -11.07 9.18
C LYS A 69 -12.27 -11.80 8.48
N ASN A 70 -11.12 -11.79 9.12
CA ASN A 70 -9.97 -12.59 8.73
C ASN A 70 -9.74 -13.72 9.75
N PHE A 71 -8.84 -14.64 9.47
CA PHE A 71 -8.55 -15.80 10.31
C PHE A 71 -8.12 -15.45 11.74
N ARG A 72 -7.56 -14.24 11.97
CA ARG A 72 -7.17 -13.79 13.31
C ARG A 72 -8.36 -13.56 14.22
N HIS A 73 -9.53 -13.22 13.69
CA HIS A 73 -10.77 -13.13 14.45
C HIS A 73 -11.28 -14.50 14.89
N ASP A 74 -10.94 -15.57 14.16
CA ASP A 74 -11.31 -16.93 14.54
C ASP A 74 -10.40 -17.48 15.67
N ILE A 75 -9.17 -16.93 15.77
CA ILE A 75 -8.20 -17.28 16.82
C ILE A 75 -8.40 -16.43 18.08
N TYR A 76 -8.77 -15.16 17.90
CA TYR A 76 -8.91 -14.19 19.00
C TYR A 76 -10.05 -13.22 18.72
N ASP A 77 -11.18 -13.40 19.41
CA ASP A 77 -12.41 -12.63 19.18
C ASP A 77 -12.24 -11.11 19.33
N GLU A 78 -11.34 -10.67 20.23
CA GLU A 78 -11.08 -9.25 20.46
C GLU A 78 -10.03 -8.66 19.48
N TYR A 79 -9.61 -9.41 18.46
CA TYR A 79 -8.64 -8.92 17.49
C TYR A 79 -9.15 -7.64 16.81
N LYS A 80 -8.40 -6.54 16.98
CA LYS A 80 -8.75 -5.21 16.45
C LYS A 80 -10.15 -4.69 16.88
N ALA A 81 -10.75 -5.21 17.96
CA ALA A 81 -12.08 -4.80 18.44
C ALA A 81 -12.16 -3.29 18.74
N ASN A 82 -11.04 -2.68 19.14
CA ASN A 82 -10.94 -1.24 19.44
C ASN A 82 -10.60 -0.38 18.21
N ARG A 83 -10.52 -0.96 17.00
CA ARG A 83 -10.22 -0.21 15.78
C ARG A 83 -11.49 0.48 15.29
N ASN A 84 -11.42 1.80 15.10
CA ASN A 84 -12.53 2.54 14.51
C ASN A 84 -12.85 1.98 13.11
N SER A 85 -14.14 1.92 12.78
CA SER A 85 -14.58 1.61 11.43
C SER A 85 -14.08 2.66 10.45
N MET A 86 -13.95 2.27 9.18
CA MET A 86 -13.62 3.20 8.12
C MET A 86 -14.64 4.34 8.07
N PRO A 87 -14.20 5.62 8.01
CA PRO A 87 -15.12 6.75 7.83
C PRO A 87 -16.06 6.54 6.64
N ALA A 88 -17.34 6.90 6.79
CA ALA A 88 -18.33 6.71 5.73
C ALA A 88 -17.92 7.42 4.43
N GLU A 89 -17.40 8.64 4.56
CA GLU A 89 -16.93 9.47 3.44
C GLU A 89 -15.75 8.83 2.68
N LEU A 90 -14.90 8.05 3.37
CA LEU A 90 -13.83 7.29 2.73
C LEU A 90 -14.40 6.04 2.06
N SER A 91 -15.30 5.34 2.76
CA SER A 91 -15.94 4.14 2.24
C SER A 91 -16.67 4.39 0.91
N GLU A 92 -17.35 5.54 0.78
CA GLU A 92 -18.02 5.97 -0.45
C GLU A 92 -17.06 6.13 -1.63
N GLN A 93 -15.82 6.54 -1.39
CA GLN A 93 -14.81 6.80 -2.41
C GLN A 93 -13.98 5.57 -2.77
N THR A 94 -13.95 4.54 -1.92
CA THR A 94 -13.08 3.36 -2.08
C THR A 94 -13.32 2.64 -3.40
N GLY A 95 -14.59 2.43 -3.79
CA GLY A 95 -14.91 1.76 -5.05
C GLY A 95 -14.39 2.52 -6.28
N ALA A 96 -14.54 3.85 -6.29
CA ALA A 96 -14.04 4.68 -7.38
C ALA A 96 -12.51 4.67 -7.44
N ILE A 97 -11.83 4.61 -6.30
CA ILE A 97 -10.37 4.51 -6.24
C ILE A 97 -9.89 3.16 -6.80
N ILE A 98 -10.53 2.06 -6.44
CA ILE A 98 -10.19 0.73 -6.97
C ILE A 98 -10.37 0.71 -8.49
N ASN A 99 -11.50 1.19 -8.99
CA ASN A 99 -11.78 1.28 -10.42
C ASN A 99 -10.75 2.17 -11.16
N LEU A 100 -10.29 3.26 -10.54
CA LEU A 100 -9.23 4.10 -11.09
C LEU A 100 -7.92 3.34 -11.24
N VAL A 101 -7.53 2.58 -10.21
CA VAL A 101 -6.30 1.76 -10.22
C VAL A 101 -6.34 0.72 -11.33
N GLU A 102 -7.45 0.00 -11.44
CA GLU A 102 -7.67 -1.02 -12.48
C GLU A 102 -7.69 -0.41 -13.88
N ALA A 103 -8.32 0.77 -14.05
CA ALA A 103 -8.36 1.48 -15.33
C ALA A 103 -6.98 1.96 -15.79
N LEU A 104 -6.04 2.17 -14.87
CA LEU A 104 -4.64 2.46 -15.17
C LEU A 104 -3.81 1.20 -15.48
N GLY A 105 -4.43 0.02 -15.51
CA GLY A 105 -3.77 -1.26 -15.78
C GLY A 105 -2.97 -1.82 -14.61
N VAL A 106 -3.14 -1.27 -13.41
CA VAL A 106 -2.47 -1.76 -12.20
C VAL A 106 -3.24 -2.95 -11.63
N MET A 107 -2.53 -4.04 -11.34
CA MET A 107 -3.13 -5.21 -10.71
C MET A 107 -3.60 -4.89 -9.29
N VAL A 108 -4.85 -5.17 -8.99
CA VAL A 108 -5.45 -5.05 -7.65
C VAL A 108 -5.65 -6.42 -7.04
N ILE A 109 -5.24 -6.58 -5.80
CA ILE A 109 -5.42 -7.82 -5.02
C ILE A 109 -6.20 -7.50 -3.74
N GLN A 110 -7.28 -8.24 -3.54
CA GLN A 110 -8.08 -8.27 -2.30
C GLN A 110 -8.38 -9.72 -1.96
N GLU A 111 -7.72 -10.27 -0.94
CA GLU A 111 -7.89 -11.67 -0.56
C GLU A 111 -8.75 -11.78 0.70
N LYS A 112 -9.84 -12.56 0.62
CA LYS A 112 -10.75 -12.75 1.76
C LYS A 112 -10.13 -13.63 2.84
N GLY A 113 -10.40 -13.30 4.09
CA GLY A 113 -9.96 -14.10 5.23
C GLY A 113 -8.53 -13.84 5.68
N VAL A 114 -7.78 -12.97 5.00
CA VAL A 114 -6.42 -12.54 5.35
C VAL A 114 -6.33 -11.01 5.32
N GLU A 115 -5.28 -10.47 5.89
CA GLU A 115 -5.01 -9.03 5.83
C GLU A 115 -4.11 -8.66 4.65
N ALA A 116 -4.15 -7.38 4.23
CA ALA A 116 -3.28 -6.88 3.18
C ALA A 116 -1.80 -7.17 3.47
N ASP A 117 -1.38 -7.05 4.73
CA ASP A 117 -0.01 -7.31 5.17
C ASP A 117 0.43 -8.75 4.90
N ASP A 118 -0.45 -9.73 5.10
CA ASP A 118 -0.18 -11.15 4.82
C ASP A 118 0.02 -11.38 3.32
N VAL A 119 -0.81 -10.73 2.50
CA VAL A 119 -0.72 -10.79 1.03
C VAL A 119 0.57 -10.12 0.55
N ILE A 120 0.90 -8.92 1.06
CA ILE A 120 2.14 -8.19 0.74
C ILE A 120 3.35 -9.04 1.08
N ALA A 121 3.38 -9.64 2.28
CA ALA A 121 4.47 -10.52 2.72
C ALA A 121 4.61 -11.75 1.81
N SER A 122 3.50 -12.36 1.42
CA SER A 122 3.48 -13.52 0.52
C SER A 122 4.03 -13.17 -0.85
N ILE A 123 3.63 -12.03 -1.43
CA ILE A 123 4.11 -11.56 -2.73
C ILE A 123 5.61 -11.25 -2.66
N ALA A 124 6.06 -10.47 -1.67
CA ALA A 124 7.46 -10.12 -1.50
C ALA A 124 8.35 -11.37 -1.39
N ARG A 125 7.91 -12.38 -0.63
CA ARG A 125 8.61 -13.66 -0.54
C ARG A 125 8.71 -14.39 -1.87
N GLN A 126 7.66 -14.38 -2.68
CA GLN A 126 7.67 -15.05 -4.00
C GLN A 126 8.60 -14.32 -4.99
N ILE A 127 8.64 -12.99 -4.95
CA ILE A 127 9.55 -12.17 -5.78
C ILE A 127 11.01 -12.45 -5.39
N LYS A 128 11.31 -12.54 -4.09
CA LYS A 128 12.63 -12.87 -3.57
C LYS A 128 13.18 -14.17 -4.14
N ILE A 129 12.35 -15.21 -4.27
CA ILE A 129 12.73 -16.50 -4.87
C ILE A 129 13.23 -16.31 -6.31
N LYS A 130 12.73 -15.29 -7.01
CA LYS A 130 13.14 -14.95 -8.39
C LYS A 130 14.33 -14.00 -8.44
N ASN A 131 14.91 -13.64 -7.31
CA ASN A 131 16.04 -12.72 -7.18
C ASN A 131 15.79 -11.34 -7.80
N SER A 132 14.55 -10.85 -7.74
CA SER A 132 14.15 -9.52 -8.22
C SER A 132 14.11 -8.52 -7.06
N ARG A 133 14.33 -7.24 -7.36
CA ARG A 133 14.25 -6.18 -6.35
C ARG A 133 12.82 -5.76 -6.10
N THR A 134 12.48 -5.53 -4.82
CA THR A 134 11.12 -5.19 -4.38
C THR A 134 11.12 -3.90 -3.58
N ILE A 135 10.19 -3.00 -3.90
CA ILE A 135 9.85 -1.83 -3.09
C ILE A 135 8.46 -2.08 -2.51
N ILE A 136 8.34 -2.15 -1.20
CA ILE A 136 7.05 -2.13 -0.51
C ILE A 136 6.76 -0.68 -0.14
N SER A 137 5.63 -0.13 -0.59
CA SER A 137 5.21 1.23 -0.26
C SER A 137 4.04 1.21 0.69
N SER A 138 4.30 1.56 1.96
CA SER A 138 3.30 1.58 3.04
C SER A 138 3.67 2.59 4.13
N GLY A 139 2.67 3.04 4.88
CA GLY A 139 2.86 3.76 6.15
C GLY A 139 3.00 2.84 7.36
N ASP A 140 2.79 1.54 7.19
CA ASP A 140 2.87 0.58 8.28
C ASP A 140 4.33 0.18 8.55
N LYS A 141 4.78 0.48 9.78
CA LYS A 141 6.13 0.15 10.25
C LYS A 141 6.34 -1.36 10.43
N ASP A 142 5.26 -2.13 10.62
CA ASP A 142 5.38 -3.55 10.88
C ASP A 142 5.82 -4.31 9.61
N LEU A 143 5.62 -3.73 8.43
CA LEU A 143 6.18 -4.24 7.17
C LEU A 143 7.72 -4.09 7.06
N ALA A 144 8.37 -3.38 7.99
CA ALA A 144 9.83 -3.32 8.07
C ALA A 144 10.47 -4.70 8.31
N GLN A 145 9.72 -5.64 8.88
CA GLN A 145 10.17 -7.05 9.03
C GLN A 145 10.42 -7.77 7.70
N LEU A 146 9.93 -7.24 6.58
CA LEU A 146 10.13 -7.81 5.24
C LEU A 146 11.37 -7.27 4.54
N VAL A 147 12.02 -6.27 5.14
CA VAL A 147 13.21 -5.63 4.55
C VAL A 147 14.40 -6.57 4.61
N ASP A 148 15.05 -6.73 3.47
CA ASP A 148 16.29 -7.49 3.32
C ASP A 148 17.15 -6.88 2.19
N GLU A 149 18.17 -7.61 1.74
CA GLU A 149 19.08 -7.16 0.65
C GLU A 149 18.39 -6.90 -0.69
N ASN A 150 17.22 -7.50 -0.93
CA ASN A 150 16.42 -7.36 -2.17
C ASN A 150 15.12 -6.60 -1.98
N THR A 151 14.71 -6.34 -0.75
CA THR A 151 13.44 -5.72 -0.40
C THR A 151 13.66 -4.49 0.48
N ILE A 152 13.12 -3.35 0.06
CA ILE A 152 13.10 -2.13 0.86
C ILE A 152 11.68 -1.71 1.17
N LEU A 153 11.50 -0.98 2.29
CA LEU A 153 10.25 -0.34 2.64
C LEU A 153 10.35 1.16 2.36
N MET A 154 9.45 1.67 1.55
CA MET A 154 9.29 3.09 1.29
C MET A 154 8.07 3.61 2.05
N ASN A 155 8.30 4.57 2.93
CA ASN A 155 7.21 5.22 3.65
C ASN A 155 6.37 6.04 2.66
N ASN A 156 5.07 5.79 2.61
CA ASN A 156 4.15 6.48 1.72
C ASN A 156 3.90 7.95 2.12
N PHE A 157 4.36 8.38 3.30
CA PHE A 157 4.19 9.75 3.80
C PHE A 157 5.27 10.70 3.29
N ASP A 158 6.53 10.39 3.52
CA ASP A 158 7.68 11.26 3.24
C ASP A 158 8.64 10.66 2.21
N SER A 159 8.28 9.52 1.64
CA SER A 159 9.10 8.73 0.70
C SER A 159 10.46 8.32 1.25
N LYS A 160 10.63 8.34 2.58
CA LYS A 160 11.83 7.80 3.19
C LYS A 160 11.93 6.31 2.96
N ILE A 161 13.13 5.91 2.57
CA ILE A 161 13.46 4.52 2.32
C ILE A 161 14.07 3.93 3.58
N LEU A 162 13.58 2.76 3.97
CA LEU A 162 14.14 1.90 4.99
C LEU A 162 14.71 0.67 4.29
N ASP A 163 16.02 0.60 4.25
CA ASP A 163 16.80 -0.59 3.92
C ASP A 163 17.23 -1.33 5.19
N VAL A 164 18.07 -2.33 5.07
CA VAL A 164 18.54 -3.14 6.20
C VAL A 164 19.22 -2.28 7.28
N GLU A 165 20.01 -1.29 6.87
CA GLU A 165 20.70 -0.39 7.83
C GLU A 165 19.72 0.54 8.51
N GLY A 166 18.81 1.15 7.74
CA GLY A 166 17.75 2.01 8.28
C GLY A 166 16.80 1.26 9.24
N VAL A 167 16.55 -0.02 9.01
CA VAL A 167 15.78 -0.86 9.96
C VAL A 167 16.55 -1.07 11.25
N LYS A 168 17.86 -1.38 11.17
CA LYS A 168 18.71 -1.54 12.35
C LYS A 168 18.82 -0.26 13.17
N GLU A 169 19.00 0.88 12.50
CA GLU A 169 19.07 2.19 13.20
C GLU A 169 17.77 2.54 13.92
N LYS A 170 16.63 2.16 13.33
CA LYS A 170 15.31 2.56 13.84
C LYS A 170 14.76 1.63 14.91
N PHE A 171 15.05 0.33 14.81
CA PHE A 171 14.42 -0.70 15.65
C PHE A 171 15.42 -1.49 16.52
N GLY A 172 16.72 -1.35 16.30
CA GLY A 172 17.80 -2.01 17.05
C GLY A 172 18.31 -3.26 16.36
#